data_040ca0458ddd557bb727dd14903cf9fe
#
_entry.id   040ca0458ddd557bb727dd14903cf9fe
#
_cell.length_a   1.000
_cell.length_b   1.000
_cell.length_c   1.000
_cell.angle_alpha   90.00
_cell.angle_beta   90.00
_cell.angle_gamma   90.00
#
_symmetry.space_group_name_H-M   'P 1'
#
loop_
_entity.id
_entity.type
_entity.pdbx_description
1 polymer ?
#
loop_
_entity_poly.entity_id
_entity_poly.type
_entity_poly.pdbx_seq_one_letter_code
_entity_poly.pdbx_strand_id
1 'polypeptide(L)'
;MRESGSLGWALVRAWTLLVYMFMFLPVAVVVLLSFNASQFGSFPMTGFSFRWFVELSQNDAILRAFRTSIVLGLLTAAISTTLGVLASLALVRYRVPGSNLISTLLIAPILVPEVVLAVALLLFLNFLQINKSFTLLLLGHVIFTLPFVILVVQARLVSIKRDVEEAAMSLGASPRQTFFQITLPLMMPAVLAGALFAFTISFDDITGTLFWKPGGVETVPTQIFAMLRNSISPEINALGTVMILMTVGLPLLGLAIARKLSTKSGT
;
A
#
# COMPACT_ATOMS: atom_id res chain seq x y z
N MET A 1 -22.87 -10.20 40.84
CA MET A 1 -22.79 -10.49 39.41
C MET A 1 -21.72 -9.67 38.65
N ARG A 2 -20.62 -9.25 39.29
CA ARG A 2 -19.53 -8.46 38.64
C ARG A 2 -18.23 -9.26 38.37
N GLU A 3 -18.10 -10.47 38.88
CA GLU A 3 -16.85 -11.25 38.75
C GLU A 3 -16.77 -12.16 37.53
N SER A 4 -17.89 -12.61 36.97
CA SER A 4 -17.90 -13.42 35.74
C SER A 4 -17.49 -12.63 34.51
N GLY A 5 -17.66 -11.30 34.53
CA GLY A 5 -17.21 -10.42 33.45
C GLY A 5 -15.67 -10.27 33.36
N SER A 6 -14.98 -10.30 34.50
CA SER A 6 -13.52 -10.10 34.54
C SER A 6 -12.75 -11.31 34.02
N LEU A 7 -13.18 -12.52 34.34
CA LEU A 7 -12.55 -13.76 33.87
C LEU A 7 -12.75 -13.93 32.34
N GLY A 8 -13.97 -13.68 31.82
CA GLY A 8 -14.25 -13.72 30.40
C GLY A 8 -13.38 -12.73 29.61
N TRP A 9 -13.27 -11.50 30.10
CA TRP A 9 -12.39 -10.49 29.48
C TRP A 9 -10.91 -10.85 29.58
N ALA A 10 -10.46 -11.48 30.66
CA ALA A 10 -9.08 -11.97 30.80
C ALA A 10 -8.78 -13.07 29.79
N LEU A 11 -9.69 -14.03 29.62
CA LEU A 11 -9.57 -15.09 28.61
C LEU A 11 -9.53 -14.54 27.18
N VAL A 12 -10.41 -13.58 26.82
CA VAL A 12 -10.40 -12.93 25.51
C VAL A 12 -9.06 -12.20 25.28
N ARG A 13 -8.55 -11.46 26.26
CA ARG A 13 -7.24 -10.78 26.14
C ARG A 13 -6.10 -11.78 25.95
N ALA A 14 -6.08 -12.86 26.76
CA ALA A 14 -5.06 -13.90 26.67
C ALA A 14 -5.08 -14.57 25.28
N TRP A 15 -6.27 -14.89 24.77
CA TRP A 15 -6.45 -15.45 23.43
C TRP A 15 -6.00 -14.49 22.33
N THR A 16 -6.37 -13.22 22.44
CA THR A 16 -5.95 -12.18 21.50
C THR A 16 -4.43 -12.04 21.46
N LEU A 17 -3.78 -12.00 22.63
CA LEU A 17 -2.32 -11.95 22.72
C LEU A 17 -1.65 -13.18 22.10
N LEU A 18 -2.19 -14.37 22.34
CA LEU A 18 -1.70 -15.62 21.76
C LEU A 18 -1.78 -15.59 20.23
N VAL A 19 -2.91 -15.15 19.68
CA VAL A 19 -3.09 -14.99 18.22
C VAL A 19 -2.08 -13.99 17.65
N TYR A 20 -1.91 -12.83 18.30
CA TYR A 20 -0.90 -11.86 17.84
C TYR A 20 0.52 -12.43 17.92
N MET A 21 0.90 -13.07 19.02
CA MET A 21 2.21 -13.71 19.13
C MET A 21 2.42 -14.75 18.02
N PHE A 22 1.42 -15.58 17.74
CA PHE A 22 1.50 -16.58 16.67
C PHE A 22 1.66 -15.91 15.28
N MET A 23 0.91 -14.84 15.01
CA MET A 23 0.99 -14.12 13.72
C MET A 23 2.32 -13.38 13.54
N PHE A 24 2.85 -12.75 14.58
CA PHE A 24 4.08 -11.97 14.49
C PHE A 24 5.35 -12.78 14.71
N LEU A 25 5.25 -14.02 15.22
CA LEU A 25 6.40 -14.88 15.45
C LEU A 25 7.26 -15.10 14.20
N PRO A 26 6.71 -15.47 13.03
CA PRO A 26 7.52 -15.61 11.80
C PRO A 26 8.25 -14.31 11.42
N VAL A 27 7.58 -13.17 11.56
CA VAL A 27 8.16 -11.85 11.29
C VAL A 27 9.32 -11.56 12.26
N ALA A 28 9.12 -11.82 13.55
CA ALA A 28 10.16 -11.66 14.56
C ALA A 28 11.36 -12.57 14.28
N VAL A 29 11.13 -13.81 13.83
CA VAL A 29 12.21 -14.75 13.44
C VAL A 29 13.02 -14.20 12.28
N VAL A 30 12.39 -13.68 11.21
CA VAL A 30 13.08 -13.06 10.08
C VAL A 30 13.93 -11.89 10.55
N VAL A 31 13.36 -11.00 11.39
CA VAL A 31 14.07 -9.84 11.94
C VAL A 31 15.25 -10.28 12.81
N LEU A 32 15.08 -11.29 13.67
CA LEU A 32 16.17 -11.82 14.50
C LEU A 32 17.27 -12.44 13.67
N LEU A 33 16.93 -13.27 12.67
CA LEU A 33 17.90 -13.94 11.80
C LEU A 33 18.63 -12.96 10.88
N SER A 34 18.08 -11.77 10.61
CA SER A 34 18.79 -10.73 9.84
C SER A 34 20.05 -10.21 10.52
N PHE A 35 20.15 -10.39 11.85
CA PHE A 35 21.33 -10.05 12.64
C PHE A 35 22.25 -11.25 12.94
N ASN A 36 21.93 -12.45 12.42
CA ASN A 36 22.76 -13.62 12.67
C ASN A 36 24.13 -13.49 11.95
N ALA A 37 25.22 -13.65 12.68
CA ALA A 37 26.58 -13.62 12.13
C ALA A 37 26.91 -14.83 11.23
N SER A 38 26.15 -15.93 11.36
CA SER A 38 26.33 -17.14 10.55
C SER A 38 26.00 -16.91 9.08
N GLN A 39 26.72 -17.59 8.19
CA GLN A 39 26.41 -17.66 6.75
C GLN A 39 25.18 -18.56 6.46
N PHE A 40 24.79 -19.37 7.41
CA PHE A 40 23.60 -20.21 7.33
C PHE A 40 22.46 -19.52 8.08
N GLY A 41 21.39 -19.17 7.42
CA GLY A 41 20.23 -18.46 7.99
C GLY A 41 19.40 -19.29 8.99
N SER A 42 20.04 -20.12 9.84
CA SER A 42 19.43 -21.10 10.72
C SER A 42 19.79 -20.86 12.20
N PHE A 43 18.97 -21.43 13.09
CA PHE A 43 19.31 -21.55 14.52
C PHE A 43 20.24 -22.73 14.78
N PRO A 44 21.10 -22.67 15.83
CA PRO A 44 21.28 -21.55 16.76
C PRO A 44 22.07 -20.38 16.13
N MET A 45 21.78 -19.14 16.57
CA MET A 45 22.55 -17.95 16.16
C MET A 45 23.98 -18.05 16.66
N THR A 46 24.97 -17.80 15.80
CA THR A 46 26.40 -17.88 16.16
C THR A 46 26.93 -16.55 16.73
N GLY A 47 26.15 -15.46 16.64
CA GLY A 47 26.51 -14.13 17.12
C GLY A 47 25.61 -13.07 16.50
N PHE A 48 25.78 -11.82 16.97
CA PHE A 48 25.08 -10.64 16.44
C PHE A 48 25.99 -9.87 15.47
N SER A 49 25.48 -9.54 14.26
CA SER A 49 26.24 -8.79 13.25
C SER A 49 25.32 -7.96 12.36
N PHE A 50 25.80 -6.80 11.93
CA PHE A 50 25.17 -5.96 10.90
C PHE A 50 25.72 -6.24 9.49
N ARG A 51 26.53 -7.28 9.33
CA ARG A 51 27.22 -7.61 8.08
C ARG A 51 26.27 -7.63 6.89
N TRP A 52 25.12 -8.31 7.01
CA TRP A 52 24.17 -8.46 5.92
C TRP A 52 23.56 -7.14 5.46
N PHE A 53 23.33 -6.20 6.39
CA PHE A 53 22.87 -4.85 6.03
C PHE A 53 23.95 -4.04 5.29
N VAL A 54 25.22 -4.23 5.65
CA VAL A 54 26.35 -3.62 4.93
C VAL A 54 26.46 -4.22 3.52
N GLU A 55 26.37 -5.55 3.38
CA GLU A 55 26.39 -6.23 2.08
C GLU A 55 25.19 -5.77 1.19
N LEU A 56 23.98 -5.64 1.75
CA LEU A 56 22.82 -5.07 1.02
C LEU A 56 23.13 -3.67 0.46
N SER A 57 23.75 -2.82 1.27
CA SER A 57 24.06 -1.43 0.88
C SER A 57 25.12 -1.33 -0.23
N GLN A 58 25.84 -2.40 -0.50
CA GLN A 58 26.88 -2.49 -1.54
C GLN A 58 26.41 -3.31 -2.76
N ASN A 59 25.24 -3.93 -2.68
CA ASN A 59 24.70 -4.77 -3.75
C ASN A 59 23.90 -3.93 -4.75
N ASP A 60 24.50 -3.65 -5.91
CA ASP A 60 23.89 -2.85 -6.97
C ASP A 60 22.53 -3.39 -7.46
N ALA A 61 22.35 -4.71 -7.50
CA ALA A 61 21.08 -5.29 -7.93
C ALA A 61 19.96 -4.98 -6.94
N ILE A 62 20.25 -5.09 -5.65
CA ILE A 62 19.32 -4.76 -4.56
C ILE A 62 19.01 -3.27 -4.53
N LEU A 63 20.03 -2.40 -4.68
CA LEU A 63 19.83 -0.95 -4.73
C LEU A 63 18.95 -0.54 -5.93
N ARG A 64 19.16 -1.15 -7.10
CA ARG A 64 18.29 -0.94 -8.26
C ARG A 64 16.86 -1.42 -7.99
N ALA A 65 16.67 -2.57 -7.36
CA ALA A 65 15.35 -3.07 -6.99
C ALA A 65 14.62 -2.14 -6.02
N PHE A 66 15.32 -1.60 -5.01
CA PHE A 66 14.77 -0.57 -4.12
C PHE A 66 14.34 0.69 -4.86
N ARG A 67 15.23 1.21 -5.72
CA ARG A 67 14.89 2.38 -6.55
C ARG A 67 13.65 2.13 -7.41
N THR A 68 13.59 0.97 -8.05
CA THR A 68 12.42 0.59 -8.87
C THR A 68 11.14 0.53 -8.04
N SER A 69 11.16 -0.16 -6.88
CA SER A 69 10.00 -0.27 -5.99
C SER A 69 9.53 1.10 -5.49
N ILE A 70 10.46 1.97 -5.07
CA ILE A 70 10.12 3.31 -4.57
C ILE A 70 9.52 4.16 -5.70
N VAL A 71 10.15 4.21 -6.87
CA VAL A 71 9.66 4.99 -8.01
C VAL A 71 8.30 4.47 -8.48
N LEU A 72 8.16 3.15 -8.63
CA LEU A 72 6.89 2.52 -9.02
C LEU A 72 5.80 2.81 -7.99
N GLY A 73 6.07 2.60 -6.70
CA GLY A 73 5.12 2.85 -5.62
C GLY A 73 4.69 4.32 -5.52
N LEU A 74 5.61 5.27 -5.64
CA LEU A 74 5.30 6.70 -5.61
C LEU A 74 4.47 7.13 -6.82
N LEU A 75 4.82 6.68 -8.03
CA LEU A 75 4.07 6.98 -9.24
C LEU A 75 2.67 6.36 -9.20
N THR A 76 2.57 5.11 -8.76
CA THR A 76 1.27 4.43 -8.55
C THR A 76 0.43 5.19 -7.54
N ALA A 77 0.98 5.56 -6.39
CA ALA A 77 0.27 6.33 -5.37
C ALA A 77 -0.22 7.68 -5.91
N ALA A 78 0.63 8.41 -6.62
CA ALA A 78 0.28 9.71 -7.18
C ALA A 78 -0.86 9.61 -8.21
N ILE A 79 -0.75 8.67 -9.16
CA ILE A 79 -1.75 8.48 -10.22
C ILE A 79 -3.06 7.93 -9.65
N SER A 80 -3.00 6.85 -8.85
CA SER A 80 -4.19 6.24 -8.27
C SER A 80 -4.92 7.18 -7.32
N THR A 81 -4.17 8.00 -6.54
CA THR A 81 -4.80 8.98 -5.65
C THR A 81 -5.47 10.09 -6.44
N THR A 82 -4.83 10.63 -7.46
CA THR A 82 -5.42 11.66 -8.31
C THR A 82 -6.69 11.15 -9.00
N LEU A 83 -6.61 10.00 -9.65
CA LEU A 83 -7.76 9.39 -10.33
C LEU A 83 -8.85 8.99 -9.34
N GLY A 84 -8.49 8.44 -8.18
CA GLY A 84 -9.42 8.02 -7.14
C GLY A 84 -10.18 9.19 -6.51
N VAL A 85 -9.50 10.33 -6.26
CA VAL A 85 -10.15 11.57 -5.80
C VAL A 85 -11.13 12.10 -6.85
N LEU A 86 -10.71 12.18 -8.11
CA LEU A 86 -11.57 12.67 -9.20
C LEU A 86 -12.78 11.75 -9.41
N ALA A 87 -12.58 10.44 -9.43
CA ALA A 87 -13.67 9.46 -9.55
C ALA A 87 -14.63 9.55 -8.36
N SER A 88 -14.11 9.64 -7.13
CA SER A 88 -14.92 9.77 -5.92
C SER A 88 -15.76 11.06 -5.93
N LEU A 89 -15.18 12.19 -6.33
CA LEU A 89 -15.90 13.45 -6.49
C LEU A 89 -17.00 13.33 -7.53
N ALA A 90 -16.70 12.78 -8.70
CA ALA A 90 -17.69 12.59 -9.77
C ALA A 90 -18.88 11.75 -9.28
N LEU A 91 -18.61 10.62 -8.64
CA LEU A 91 -19.64 9.68 -8.22
C LEU A 91 -20.47 10.14 -7.00
N VAL A 92 -19.86 10.90 -6.08
CA VAL A 92 -20.53 11.33 -4.83
C VAL A 92 -21.17 12.71 -4.94
N ARG A 93 -20.57 13.66 -5.65
CA ARG A 93 -21.02 15.05 -5.72
C ARG A 93 -21.85 15.37 -6.96
N TYR A 94 -21.65 14.65 -8.05
CA TYR A 94 -22.32 14.91 -9.31
C TYR A 94 -23.31 13.81 -9.68
N ARG A 95 -24.35 14.16 -10.43
CA ARG A 95 -25.31 13.22 -10.99
C ARG A 95 -24.77 12.67 -12.30
N VAL A 96 -23.95 11.62 -12.20
CA VAL A 96 -23.35 10.96 -13.39
C VAL A 96 -24.33 9.89 -13.90
N PRO A 97 -24.78 9.96 -15.17
CA PRO A 97 -25.58 8.88 -15.75
C PRO A 97 -24.80 7.56 -15.71
N GLY A 98 -25.43 6.48 -15.27
CA GLY A 98 -24.79 5.18 -15.15
C GLY A 98 -23.76 5.06 -13.99
N SER A 99 -23.84 5.96 -12.98
CA SER A 99 -22.92 5.98 -11.84
C SER A 99 -22.76 4.63 -11.14
N ASN A 100 -23.84 3.84 -11.05
CA ASN A 100 -23.78 2.50 -10.45
C ASN A 100 -22.90 1.54 -11.27
N LEU A 101 -23.03 1.54 -12.60
CA LEU A 101 -22.19 0.73 -13.48
C LEU A 101 -20.72 1.18 -13.44
N ILE A 102 -20.49 2.49 -13.50
CA ILE A 102 -19.14 3.07 -13.42
C ILE A 102 -18.50 2.70 -12.08
N SER A 103 -19.20 2.86 -10.97
CA SER A 103 -18.70 2.49 -9.63
C SER A 103 -18.38 0.99 -9.55
N THR A 104 -19.26 0.13 -10.09
CA THR A 104 -19.03 -1.31 -10.13
C THR A 104 -17.77 -1.66 -10.95
N LEU A 105 -17.60 -1.07 -12.11
CA LEU A 105 -16.43 -1.30 -12.96
C LEU A 105 -15.13 -0.80 -12.32
N LEU A 106 -15.16 0.34 -11.63
CA LEU A 106 -13.99 0.89 -10.94
C LEU A 106 -13.57 0.04 -9.73
N ILE A 107 -14.52 -0.66 -9.09
CA ILE A 107 -14.25 -1.51 -7.91
C ILE A 107 -14.03 -2.97 -8.33
N ALA A 108 -14.44 -3.37 -9.53
CA ALA A 108 -14.35 -4.75 -10.02
C ALA A 108 -12.96 -5.41 -9.86
N PRO A 109 -11.82 -4.70 -10.03
CA PRO A 109 -10.50 -5.30 -9.85
C PRO A 109 -10.27 -5.92 -8.46
N ILE A 110 -10.90 -5.40 -7.38
CA ILE A 110 -10.80 -6.01 -6.04
C ILE A 110 -11.50 -7.37 -5.97
N LEU A 111 -12.54 -7.58 -6.76
CA LEU A 111 -13.34 -8.82 -6.73
C LEU A 111 -12.66 -9.96 -7.49
N VAL A 112 -11.70 -9.64 -8.34
CA VAL A 112 -10.95 -10.62 -9.15
C VAL A 112 -9.70 -11.03 -8.36
N PRO A 113 -9.43 -12.35 -8.18
CA PRO A 113 -8.17 -12.78 -7.61
C PRO A 113 -6.99 -12.19 -8.38
N GLU A 114 -6.01 -11.64 -7.64
CA GLU A 114 -4.87 -10.91 -8.20
C GLU A 114 -4.14 -11.68 -9.31
N VAL A 115 -3.87 -12.97 -9.09
CA VAL A 115 -3.22 -13.84 -10.10
C VAL A 115 -4.04 -13.90 -11.39
N VAL A 116 -5.38 -13.99 -11.28
CA VAL A 116 -6.28 -14.04 -12.45
C VAL A 116 -6.23 -12.72 -13.21
N LEU A 117 -6.28 -11.60 -12.49
CA LEU A 117 -6.16 -10.27 -13.10
C LEU A 117 -4.79 -10.10 -13.77
N ALA A 118 -3.72 -10.54 -13.12
CA ALA A 118 -2.36 -10.45 -13.64
C ALA A 118 -2.19 -11.22 -14.95
N VAL A 119 -2.69 -12.46 -14.98
CA VAL A 119 -2.65 -13.31 -16.19
C VAL A 119 -3.56 -12.75 -17.27
N ALA A 120 -4.78 -12.31 -16.92
CA ALA A 120 -5.71 -11.74 -17.89
C ALA A 120 -5.13 -10.49 -18.58
N LEU A 121 -4.51 -9.58 -17.80
CA LEU A 121 -3.85 -8.40 -18.35
C LEU A 121 -2.65 -8.79 -19.23
N LEU A 122 -1.84 -9.75 -18.81
CA LEU A 122 -0.74 -10.27 -19.62
C LEU A 122 -1.21 -10.82 -20.96
N LEU A 123 -2.27 -11.64 -20.97
CA LEU A 123 -2.83 -12.23 -22.19
C LEU A 123 -3.43 -11.13 -23.09
N PHE A 124 -4.11 -10.16 -22.50
CA PHE A 124 -4.67 -9.03 -23.22
C PHE A 124 -3.58 -8.18 -23.90
N LEU A 125 -2.49 -7.89 -23.20
CA LEU A 125 -1.35 -7.17 -23.75
C LEU A 125 -0.68 -7.95 -24.89
N ASN A 126 -0.52 -9.26 -24.73
CA ASN A 126 0.01 -10.12 -25.78
C ASN A 126 -0.92 -10.18 -27.00
N PHE A 127 -2.24 -10.24 -26.81
CA PHE A 127 -3.21 -10.18 -27.89
C PHE A 127 -3.12 -8.85 -28.67
N LEU A 128 -2.89 -7.74 -27.98
CA LEU A 128 -2.67 -6.42 -28.60
C LEU A 128 -1.25 -6.24 -29.16
N GLN A 129 -0.37 -7.24 -29.03
CA GLN A 129 1.04 -7.18 -29.45
C GLN A 129 1.81 -6.05 -28.76
N ILE A 130 1.43 -5.68 -27.53
CA ILE A 130 2.07 -4.64 -26.74
C ILE A 130 3.18 -5.25 -25.89
N ASN A 131 4.41 -4.79 -26.10
CA ASN A 131 5.56 -5.25 -25.35
C ASN A 131 5.54 -4.78 -23.89
N LYS A 132 6.03 -5.62 -22.98
CA LYS A 132 6.20 -5.26 -21.57
C LYS A 132 7.12 -4.06 -21.43
N SER A 133 6.72 -3.10 -20.61
CA SER A 133 7.48 -1.88 -20.33
C SER A 133 7.23 -1.44 -18.87
N PHE A 134 8.06 -0.53 -18.37
CA PHE A 134 7.83 0.07 -17.06
C PHE A 134 6.48 0.81 -17.00
N THR A 135 6.06 1.45 -18.09
CA THR A 135 4.76 2.13 -18.16
C THR A 135 3.60 1.15 -18.01
N LEU A 136 3.68 -0.04 -18.66
CA LEU A 136 2.65 -1.07 -18.52
C LEU A 136 2.63 -1.69 -17.14
N LEU A 137 3.80 -1.91 -16.54
CA LEU A 137 3.92 -2.31 -15.14
C LEU A 137 3.21 -1.29 -14.23
N LEU A 138 3.51 0.01 -14.41
CA LEU A 138 2.87 1.08 -13.66
C LEU A 138 1.35 1.11 -13.85
N LEU A 139 0.85 0.95 -15.08
CA LEU A 139 -0.59 0.90 -15.34
C LEU A 139 -1.27 -0.30 -14.66
N GLY A 140 -0.64 -1.47 -14.64
CA GLY A 140 -1.13 -2.63 -13.91
C GLY A 140 -1.28 -2.34 -12.42
N HIS A 141 -0.25 -1.74 -11.81
CA HIS A 141 -0.29 -1.33 -10.40
C HIS A 141 -1.37 -0.27 -10.13
N VAL A 142 -1.57 0.69 -11.03
CA VAL A 142 -2.65 1.68 -10.92
C VAL A 142 -4.02 1.02 -10.97
N ILE A 143 -4.26 0.11 -11.93
CA ILE A 143 -5.54 -0.61 -12.05
C ILE A 143 -5.85 -1.38 -10.77
N PHE A 144 -4.84 -2.01 -10.16
CA PHE A 144 -5.01 -2.81 -8.97
C PHE A 144 -5.22 -1.96 -7.71
N THR A 145 -4.53 -0.81 -7.59
CA THR A 145 -4.58 0.03 -6.38
C THR A 145 -5.71 1.06 -6.38
N LEU A 146 -6.17 1.49 -7.55
CA LEU A 146 -7.19 2.53 -7.72
C LEU A 146 -8.49 2.26 -6.94
N PRO A 147 -9.06 1.04 -6.94
CA PRO A 147 -10.28 0.74 -6.18
C PRO A 147 -10.13 1.03 -4.68
N PHE A 148 -8.98 0.69 -4.08
CA PHE A 148 -8.73 0.93 -2.65
C PHE A 148 -8.74 2.42 -2.32
N VAL A 149 -8.13 3.24 -3.18
CA VAL A 149 -8.16 4.70 -3.02
C VAL A 149 -9.58 5.22 -3.13
N ILE A 150 -10.34 4.78 -4.14
CA ILE A 150 -11.74 5.18 -4.33
C ILE A 150 -12.56 4.88 -3.07
N LEU A 151 -12.47 3.67 -2.52
CA LEU A 151 -13.23 3.28 -1.33
C LEU A 151 -12.92 4.17 -0.12
N VAL A 152 -11.64 4.44 0.14
CA VAL A 152 -11.21 5.27 1.27
C VAL A 152 -11.66 6.73 1.10
N VAL A 153 -11.49 7.28 -0.10
CA VAL A 153 -11.85 8.67 -0.40
C VAL A 153 -13.37 8.86 -0.43
N GLN A 154 -14.13 7.94 -1.04
CA GLN A 154 -15.59 7.99 -1.06
C GLN A 154 -16.19 7.92 0.33
N ALA A 155 -15.70 7.01 1.20
CA ALA A 155 -16.19 6.89 2.57
C ALA A 155 -16.05 8.21 3.33
N ARG A 156 -14.93 8.92 3.14
CA ARG A 156 -14.72 10.24 3.73
C ARG A 156 -15.60 11.30 3.10
N LEU A 157 -15.70 11.34 1.77
CA LEU A 157 -16.47 12.36 1.06
C LEU A 157 -17.97 12.28 1.38
N VAL A 158 -18.52 11.08 1.54
CA VAL A 158 -19.92 10.88 1.97
C VAL A 158 -20.14 11.43 3.40
N SER A 159 -19.15 11.36 4.28
CA SER A 159 -19.26 11.89 5.65
C SER A 159 -19.21 13.43 5.73
N ILE A 160 -18.76 14.11 4.69
CA ILE A 160 -18.73 15.57 4.60
C ILE A 160 -20.13 16.05 4.14
N LYS A 161 -20.81 16.81 5.02
CA LYS A 161 -22.14 17.36 4.71
C LYS A 161 -22.05 18.34 3.56
N ARG A 162 -22.97 18.27 2.62
CA ARG A 162 -23.07 19.21 1.48
C ARG A 162 -23.36 20.63 1.92
N ASP A 163 -24.06 20.79 3.03
CA ASP A 163 -24.42 22.10 3.59
C ASP A 163 -23.19 23.02 3.77
N VAL A 164 -22.02 22.46 4.08
CA VAL A 164 -20.77 23.22 4.23
C VAL A 164 -20.32 23.81 2.89
N GLU A 165 -20.40 23.02 1.82
CA GLU A 165 -20.05 23.43 0.46
C GLU A 165 -21.08 24.46 -0.07
N GLU A 166 -22.37 24.24 0.18
CA GLU A 166 -23.48 25.11 -0.21
C GLU A 166 -23.43 26.47 0.52
N ALA A 167 -23.12 26.46 1.82
CA ALA A 167 -22.94 27.68 2.60
C ALA A 167 -21.80 28.56 2.05
N ALA A 168 -20.66 27.95 1.69
CA ALA A 168 -19.57 28.68 1.08
C ALA A 168 -19.95 29.32 -0.26
N MET A 169 -20.65 28.56 -1.11
CA MET A 169 -21.13 29.08 -2.39
C MET A 169 -22.18 30.19 -2.21
N SER A 170 -23.04 30.10 -1.20
CA SER A 170 -23.99 31.13 -0.85
C SER A 170 -23.31 32.45 -0.37
N LEU A 171 -22.11 32.35 0.19
CA LEU A 171 -21.25 33.47 0.56
C LEU A 171 -20.40 34.02 -0.60
N GLY A 172 -20.61 33.51 -1.82
CA GLY A 172 -19.95 33.98 -3.04
C GLY A 172 -18.71 33.21 -3.45
N ALA A 173 -18.37 32.09 -2.78
CA ALA A 173 -17.25 31.26 -3.22
C ALA A 173 -17.60 30.56 -4.53
N SER A 174 -16.68 30.58 -5.50
CA SER A 174 -16.82 29.79 -6.71
C SER A 174 -16.67 28.29 -6.43
N PRO A 175 -17.19 27.38 -7.26
CA PRO A 175 -17.04 25.92 -7.08
C PRO A 175 -15.58 25.50 -6.93
N ARG A 176 -14.67 26.15 -7.64
CA ARG A 176 -13.22 25.88 -7.56
C ARG A 176 -12.65 26.31 -6.21
N GLN A 177 -13.05 27.47 -5.70
CA GLN A 177 -12.66 27.95 -4.35
C GLN A 177 -13.20 27.02 -3.27
N THR A 178 -14.49 26.63 -3.36
CA THR A 178 -15.11 25.65 -2.45
C THR A 178 -14.34 24.33 -2.44
N PHE A 179 -13.96 23.82 -3.60
CA PHE A 179 -13.19 22.58 -3.67
C PHE A 179 -11.83 22.71 -2.99
N PHE A 180 -11.00 23.69 -3.37
CA PHE A 180 -9.63 23.78 -2.86
C PHE A 180 -9.54 24.28 -1.42
N GLN A 181 -10.48 25.12 -0.97
CA GLN A 181 -10.43 25.75 0.36
C GLN A 181 -11.26 25.02 1.41
N ILE A 182 -12.22 24.19 1.01
CA ILE A 182 -13.12 23.49 1.93
C ILE A 182 -13.09 21.98 1.70
N THR A 183 -13.53 21.51 0.54
CA THR A 183 -13.74 20.07 0.29
C THR A 183 -12.42 19.30 0.36
N LEU A 184 -11.40 19.74 -0.36
CA LEU A 184 -10.09 19.09 -0.40
C LEU A 184 -9.38 19.06 0.97
N PRO A 185 -9.31 20.17 1.75
CA PRO A 185 -8.77 20.12 3.10
C PRO A 185 -9.50 19.14 4.02
N LEU A 186 -10.83 19.11 3.97
CA LEU A 186 -11.65 18.16 4.76
C LEU A 186 -11.45 16.70 4.34
N MET A 187 -11.12 16.46 3.08
CA MET A 187 -10.80 15.14 2.52
C MET A 187 -9.34 14.73 2.74
N MET A 188 -8.43 15.67 3.01
CA MET A 188 -6.98 15.44 3.01
C MET A 188 -6.54 14.24 3.84
N PRO A 189 -7.08 13.96 5.03
CA PRO A 189 -6.73 12.75 5.78
C PRO A 189 -7.02 11.45 5.01
N ALA A 190 -8.13 11.40 4.27
CA ALA A 190 -8.49 10.24 3.45
C ALA A 190 -7.66 10.16 2.16
N VAL A 191 -7.35 11.31 1.56
CA VAL A 191 -6.46 11.39 0.39
C VAL A 191 -5.07 10.87 0.73
N LEU A 192 -4.52 11.29 1.88
CA LEU A 192 -3.23 10.78 2.37
C LEU A 192 -3.29 9.29 2.71
N ALA A 193 -4.36 8.85 3.37
CA ALA A 193 -4.56 7.43 3.64
C ALA A 193 -4.64 6.60 2.35
N GLY A 194 -5.41 7.05 1.36
CA GLY A 194 -5.50 6.42 0.04
C GLY A 194 -4.16 6.35 -0.68
N ALA A 195 -3.37 7.43 -0.65
CA ALA A 195 -2.04 7.47 -1.22
C ALA A 195 -1.09 6.47 -0.54
N LEU A 196 -1.12 6.39 0.79
CA LEU A 196 -0.33 5.43 1.55
C LEU A 196 -0.74 3.99 1.26
N PHE A 197 -2.05 3.70 1.15
CA PHE A 197 -2.53 2.38 0.73
C PHE A 197 -2.03 2.02 -0.66
N ALA A 198 -2.19 2.91 -1.65
CA ALA A 198 -1.73 2.66 -3.01
C ALA A 198 -0.22 2.44 -3.08
N PHE A 199 0.56 3.23 -2.33
CA PHE A 199 2.01 3.03 -2.21
C PHE A 199 2.34 1.67 -1.61
N THR A 200 1.75 1.33 -0.46
CA THR A 200 2.05 0.10 0.26
C THR A 200 1.70 -1.14 -0.56
N ILE A 201 0.50 -1.18 -1.15
CA ILE A 201 0.06 -2.28 -2.02
C ILE A 201 0.99 -2.43 -3.21
N SER A 202 1.36 -1.32 -3.87
CA SER A 202 2.28 -1.36 -5.01
C SER A 202 3.71 -1.74 -4.63
N PHE A 203 4.19 -1.30 -3.46
CA PHE A 203 5.54 -1.60 -2.98
C PHE A 203 5.71 -3.06 -2.58
N ASP A 204 4.65 -3.68 -2.04
CA ASP A 204 4.64 -5.07 -1.55
C ASP A 204 4.19 -6.09 -2.62
N ASP A 205 3.75 -5.60 -3.79
CA ASP A 205 3.25 -6.47 -4.86
C ASP A 205 4.35 -7.31 -5.48
N ILE A 206 4.14 -8.62 -5.46
CA ILE A 206 4.98 -9.61 -6.13
C ILE A 206 4.27 -10.22 -7.34
N THR A 207 2.99 -10.49 -7.21
CA THR A 207 2.21 -11.27 -8.16
C THR A 207 2.06 -10.52 -9.48
N GLY A 208 1.46 -9.35 -9.46
CA GLY A 208 1.29 -8.51 -10.65
C GLY A 208 2.63 -8.16 -11.28
N THR A 209 3.59 -7.76 -10.44
CA THR A 209 4.94 -7.41 -10.89
C THR A 209 5.61 -8.55 -11.67
N LEU A 210 5.56 -9.79 -11.19
CA LEU A 210 6.17 -10.94 -11.89
C LEU A 210 5.61 -11.14 -13.30
N PHE A 211 4.31 -10.90 -13.51
CA PHE A 211 3.67 -11.06 -14.81
C PHE A 211 3.90 -9.87 -15.74
N TRP A 212 3.96 -8.64 -15.21
CA TRP A 212 3.93 -7.42 -16.02
C TRP A 212 5.29 -6.77 -16.22
N LYS A 213 6.28 -7.04 -15.36
CA LYS A 213 7.60 -6.42 -15.46
C LYS A 213 8.30 -6.77 -16.77
N PRO A 214 9.02 -5.82 -17.40
CA PRO A 214 9.92 -6.11 -18.50
C PRO A 214 11.16 -6.86 -18.01
N GLY A 215 11.87 -7.51 -18.94
CA GLY A 215 13.15 -8.16 -18.62
C GLY A 215 14.16 -7.19 -18.02
N GLY A 216 14.91 -7.64 -17.02
CA GLY A 216 15.95 -6.84 -16.35
C GLY A 216 15.43 -5.82 -15.32
N VAL A 217 14.10 -5.68 -15.14
CA VAL A 217 13.49 -4.85 -14.10
C VAL A 217 13.08 -5.73 -12.93
N GLU A 218 13.59 -5.40 -11.73
CA GLU A 218 13.23 -6.05 -10.48
C GLU A 218 12.72 -5.01 -9.48
N THR A 219 11.71 -5.42 -8.69
CA THR A 219 11.28 -4.74 -7.46
C THR A 219 11.86 -5.48 -6.25
N VAL A 220 11.78 -4.91 -5.05
CA VAL A 220 12.27 -5.60 -3.84
C VAL A 220 11.59 -6.96 -3.64
N PRO A 221 10.23 -7.08 -3.73
CA PRO A 221 9.59 -8.39 -3.62
C PRO A 221 10.03 -9.41 -4.67
N THR A 222 10.17 -9.00 -5.93
CA THR A 222 10.60 -9.91 -6.99
C THR A 222 12.08 -10.29 -6.87
N GLN A 223 12.91 -9.40 -6.35
CA GLN A 223 14.32 -9.68 -6.03
C GLN A 223 14.43 -10.71 -4.89
N ILE A 224 13.66 -10.54 -3.81
CA ILE A 224 13.57 -11.53 -2.72
C ILE A 224 13.15 -12.90 -3.28
N PHE A 225 12.14 -12.93 -4.13
CA PHE A 225 11.67 -14.16 -4.75
C PHE A 225 12.74 -14.82 -5.63
N ALA A 226 13.48 -14.04 -6.41
CA ALA A 226 14.59 -14.52 -7.22
C ALA A 226 15.73 -15.10 -6.36
N MET A 227 16.06 -14.43 -5.24
CA MET A 227 17.07 -14.92 -4.30
C MET A 227 16.63 -16.23 -3.65
N LEU A 228 15.38 -16.35 -3.20
CA LEU A 228 14.84 -17.58 -2.59
C LEU A 228 14.89 -18.79 -3.53
N ARG A 229 14.73 -18.57 -4.84
CA ARG A 229 14.80 -19.65 -5.85
C ARG A 229 16.22 -20.13 -6.11
N ASN A 230 17.22 -19.26 -5.94
CA ASN A 230 18.61 -19.57 -6.29
C ASN A 230 19.42 -20.05 -5.09
N SER A 231 19.24 -19.46 -3.92
CA SER A 231 19.95 -19.84 -2.68
C SER A 231 19.28 -19.22 -1.46
N ILE A 232 19.18 -19.96 -0.36
CA ILE A 232 18.73 -19.40 0.92
C ILE A 232 19.96 -18.75 1.57
N SER A 233 20.12 -17.44 1.38
CA SER A 233 21.18 -16.64 2.02
C SER A 233 20.60 -15.83 3.19
N PRO A 234 21.36 -15.60 4.27
CA PRO A 234 20.93 -14.74 5.38
C PRO A 234 20.66 -13.29 4.95
N GLU A 235 21.22 -12.84 3.84
CA GLU A 235 20.97 -11.55 3.19
C GLU A 235 19.47 -11.34 2.90
N ILE A 236 18.73 -12.42 2.60
CA ILE A 236 17.28 -12.38 2.37
C ILE A 236 16.53 -11.92 3.62
N ASN A 237 16.95 -12.37 4.82
CA ASN A 237 16.36 -11.95 6.08
C ASN A 237 16.60 -10.47 6.34
N ALA A 238 17.79 -9.96 6.03
CA ALA A 238 18.09 -8.53 6.14
C ALA A 238 17.28 -7.70 5.15
N LEU A 239 17.17 -8.16 3.89
CA LEU A 239 16.35 -7.51 2.86
C LEU A 239 14.86 -7.50 3.25
N GLY A 240 14.33 -8.64 3.72
CA GLY A 240 12.97 -8.75 4.25
C GLY A 240 12.73 -7.81 5.45
N THR A 241 13.70 -7.71 6.36
CA THR A 241 13.63 -6.79 7.51
C THR A 241 13.54 -5.33 7.06
N VAL A 242 14.37 -4.90 6.12
CA VAL A 242 14.31 -3.53 5.55
C VAL A 242 12.96 -3.30 4.86
N MET A 243 12.47 -4.29 4.11
CA MET A 243 11.16 -4.21 3.46
C MET A 243 10.03 -4.06 4.49
N ILE A 244 10.00 -4.86 5.56
CA ILE A 244 9.04 -4.76 6.66
C ILE A 244 9.09 -3.37 7.30
N LEU A 245 10.29 -2.84 7.58
CA LEU A 245 10.45 -1.51 8.15
C LEU A 245 9.89 -0.42 7.22
N MET A 246 10.06 -0.54 5.92
CA MET A 246 9.49 0.40 4.95
C MET A 246 7.96 0.26 4.85
N THR A 247 7.46 -0.96 4.73
CA THR A 247 6.02 -1.24 4.55
C THR A 247 5.20 -0.83 5.79
N VAL A 248 5.75 -0.99 6.99
CA VAL A 248 5.09 -0.59 8.24
C VAL A 248 5.43 0.86 8.62
N GLY A 249 6.69 1.24 8.47
CA GLY A 249 7.20 2.54 8.92
C GLY A 249 6.64 3.71 8.13
N LEU A 250 6.57 3.60 6.80
CA LEU A 250 6.06 4.69 5.95
C LEU A 250 4.58 5.03 6.22
N PRO A 251 3.64 4.08 6.32
CA PRO A 251 2.26 4.37 6.70
C PRO A 251 2.14 4.96 8.10
N LEU A 252 2.92 4.49 9.07
CA LEU A 252 2.92 5.04 10.44
C LEU A 252 3.42 6.49 10.47
N LEU A 253 4.48 6.81 9.74
CA LEU A 253 4.98 8.18 9.57
C LEU A 253 3.94 9.06 8.87
N GLY A 254 3.31 8.57 7.80
CA GLY A 254 2.25 9.27 7.10
C GLY A 254 1.06 9.57 8.00
N LEU A 255 0.63 8.59 8.81
CA LEU A 255 -0.44 8.79 9.79
C LEU A 255 -0.07 9.81 10.87
N ALA A 256 1.17 9.80 11.36
CA ALA A 256 1.65 10.78 12.34
C ALA A 256 1.65 12.21 11.76
N ILE A 257 2.07 12.35 10.51
CA ILE A 257 2.03 13.64 9.78
C ILE A 257 0.57 14.10 9.58
N ALA A 258 -0.31 13.21 9.12
CA ALA A 258 -1.72 13.51 8.91
C ALA A 258 -2.42 13.98 10.19
N ARG A 259 -2.13 13.36 11.35
CA ARG A 259 -2.65 13.77 12.66
C ARG A 259 -2.18 15.18 13.05
N LYS A 260 -0.89 15.50 12.84
CA LYS A 260 -0.36 16.84 13.12
C LYS A 260 -1.00 17.93 12.26
N LEU A 261 -1.32 17.61 11.00
CA LEU A 261 -1.98 18.55 10.09
C LEU A 261 -3.44 18.78 10.48
N SER A 262 -4.16 17.74 10.91
CA SER A 262 -5.57 17.86 11.33
C SER A 262 -5.74 18.63 12.64
N THR A 263 -4.78 18.58 13.58
CA THR A 263 -4.82 19.37 14.83
C THR A 263 -4.54 20.84 14.60
N LYS A 264 -3.81 21.23 13.54
CA LYS A 264 -3.56 22.63 13.20
C LYS A 264 -4.72 23.32 12.46
N SER A 265 -5.62 22.58 11.84
CA SER A 265 -6.79 23.15 11.13
C SER A 265 -8.03 23.33 12.03
N GLY A 266 -7.96 22.94 13.29
CA GLY A 266 -9.04 23.08 14.28
C GLY A 266 -8.83 24.21 15.30
N THR A 267 -7.76 25.00 15.19
CA THR A 267 -7.52 26.27 15.91
C THR A 267 -7.59 27.47 14.96
#